data_8311441ba3e7c98719eda3d129018cab
#
_entry.id   8311441ba3e7c98719eda3d129018cab
#
_cell.length_a   1.000
_cell.length_b   1.000
_cell.length_c   1.000
_cell.angle_alpha   90.00
_cell.angle_beta   90.00
_cell.angle_gamma   90.00
#
_symmetry.space_group_name_H-M   'P 1'
#
loop_
_entity.id
_entity.type
_entity.pdbx_description
1 polymer ?
#
loop_
_entity_poly.entity_id
_entity_poly.type
_entity_poly.pdbx_seq_one_letter_code
_entity_poly.pdbx_strand_id
1 'polypeptide(L)'
;QADVWAKLDEVVHRPYTDANGATWPIEAFGVDAGYLSSMVYLFARGRERVLALDGRAGALMPAIGTPRRVDISWQGKQIKRGVMLWPVGTHPLKSAVYSALRKTIEGPDADGQWPHGCLHFPEQVDREFFEQLTAEYLAEVEQRGRVRHEWRKMKNRANEALDLTVYCRAM
;
A
#
# COMPACT_ATOMS: atom_id res chain seq x y z
N GLN A 1 -3.54 0.40 22.78
CA GLN A 1 -3.71 1.20 21.54
C GLN A 1 -2.72 2.39 21.48
N ALA A 2 -2.41 3.04 22.62
CA ALA A 2 -1.40 4.12 22.64
C ALA A 2 0.00 3.65 22.19
N ASP A 3 0.34 2.40 22.50
CA ASP A 3 1.63 1.79 22.16
C ASP A 3 1.83 1.58 20.65
N VAL A 4 0.79 1.24 19.88
CA VAL A 4 0.90 1.03 18.41
C VAL A 4 1.27 2.32 17.68
N TRP A 5 0.65 3.43 18.01
CA TRP A 5 0.92 4.72 17.38
C TRP A 5 2.30 5.27 17.73
N ALA A 6 2.76 5.03 18.97
CA ALA A 6 4.12 5.36 19.37
C ALA A 6 5.15 4.53 18.57
N LYS A 7 4.93 3.22 18.41
CA LYS A 7 5.80 2.36 17.59
C LYS A 7 5.82 2.77 16.13
N LEU A 8 4.67 3.16 15.55
CA LEU A 8 4.64 3.69 14.20
C LEU A 8 5.42 5.00 14.07
N ASP A 9 5.32 5.87 15.06
CA ASP A 9 6.09 7.11 15.11
C ASP A 9 7.61 6.86 15.16
N GLU A 10 8.05 5.87 15.94
CA GLU A 10 9.44 5.41 15.96
C GLU A 10 9.89 4.91 14.58
N VAL A 11 9.05 4.16 13.86
CA VAL A 11 9.36 3.66 12.51
C VAL A 11 9.50 4.83 11.53
N VAL A 12 8.59 5.81 11.56
CA VAL A 12 8.63 6.99 10.68
C VAL A 12 9.92 7.79 10.84
N HIS A 13 10.45 7.87 12.08
CA HIS A 13 11.65 8.66 12.38
C HIS A 13 12.94 7.84 12.37
N ARG A 14 12.84 6.51 12.18
CA ARG A 14 14.03 5.65 12.16
C ARG A 14 14.88 5.94 10.91
N PRO A 15 16.18 6.17 11.07
CA PRO A 15 17.09 6.21 9.95
C PRO A 15 17.35 4.79 9.42
N TYR A 16 17.45 4.66 8.10
CA TYR A 16 17.79 3.40 7.42
C TYR A 16 19.14 3.55 6.73
N THR A 17 20.04 2.60 6.95
CA THR A 17 21.37 2.62 6.38
C THR A 17 21.45 1.65 5.21
N ASP A 18 21.95 2.11 4.07
CA ASP A 18 22.16 1.26 2.90
C ASP A 18 23.48 0.46 3.02
N ALA A 19 23.75 -0.39 2.02
CA ALA A 19 24.94 -1.24 1.98
C ALA A 19 26.27 -0.44 1.91
N ASN A 20 26.21 0.84 1.52
CA ASN A 20 27.36 1.72 1.44
C ASN A 20 27.57 2.55 2.73
N GLY A 21 26.70 2.38 3.72
CA GLY A 21 26.73 3.12 4.97
C GLY A 21 26.05 4.49 4.93
N ALA A 22 25.42 4.87 3.83
CA ALA A 22 24.64 6.10 3.74
C ALA A 22 23.30 5.93 4.47
N THR A 23 22.88 6.97 5.19
CA THR A 23 21.68 6.96 6.01
C THR A 23 20.55 7.72 5.33
N TRP A 24 19.39 7.08 5.24
CA TRP A 24 18.21 7.60 4.55
C TRP A 24 17.03 7.68 5.51
N PRO A 25 16.29 8.78 5.57
CA PRO A 25 15.03 8.85 6.27
C PRO A 25 13.92 8.21 5.43
N ILE A 26 12.79 7.87 6.07
CA ILE A 26 11.55 7.63 5.34
C ILE A 26 11.05 8.96 4.76
N GLU A 27 10.95 9.04 3.45
CA GLU A 27 10.48 10.23 2.74
C GLU A 27 8.96 10.35 2.72
N ALA A 28 8.26 9.21 2.61
CA ALA A 28 6.81 9.12 2.66
C ALA A 28 6.38 7.87 3.43
N PHE A 29 5.36 8.00 4.28
CA PHE A 29 4.82 6.93 5.09
C PHE A 29 3.29 6.89 4.95
N GLY A 30 2.80 5.88 4.26
CA GLY A 30 1.36 5.70 4.04
C GLY A 30 0.71 4.89 5.16
N VAL A 31 -0.46 5.34 5.62
CA VAL A 31 -1.27 4.58 6.57
C VAL A 31 -2.67 4.40 5.98
N ASP A 32 -3.11 3.14 5.89
CA ASP A 32 -4.47 2.85 5.41
C ASP A 32 -5.53 3.39 6.38
N ALA A 33 -6.45 4.17 5.86
CA ALA A 33 -7.55 4.77 6.60
C ALA A 33 -8.85 3.95 6.52
N GLY A 34 -8.83 2.74 5.97
CA GLY A 34 -9.99 1.86 5.85
C GLY A 34 -10.54 1.38 7.19
N TYR A 35 -9.67 1.27 8.21
CA TYR A 35 -10.04 0.89 9.58
C TYR A 35 -9.52 1.93 10.57
N LEU A 36 -10.31 2.22 11.62
CA LEU A 36 -9.99 3.24 12.64
C LEU A 36 -9.63 4.62 12.06
N SER A 37 -10.34 5.04 11.01
CA SER A 37 -10.04 6.24 10.22
C SER A 37 -9.71 7.48 11.05
N SER A 38 -10.46 7.76 12.14
CA SER A 38 -10.21 8.91 13.00
C SER A 38 -8.83 8.86 13.67
N MET A 39 -8.36 7.67 14.06
CA MET A 39 -7.04 7.49 14.65
C MET A 39 -5.94 7.70 13.61
N VAL A 40 -6.12 7.14 12.40
CA VAL A 40 -5.20 7.36 11.27
C VAL A 40 -5.12 8.84 10.93
N TYR A 41 -6.25 9.53 10.89
CA TYR A 41 -6.30 10.97 10.59
C TYR A 41 -5.58 11.80 11.66
N LEU A 42 -5.76 11.47 12.94
CA LEU A 42 -5.04 12.12 14.02
C LEU A 42 -3.53 11.86 13.94
N PHE A 43 -3.14 10.63 13.62
CA PHE A 43 -1.74 10.28 13.45
C PHE A 43 -1.11 11.01 12.28
N ALA A 44 -1.77 11.07 11.12
CA ALA A 44 -1.27 11.77 9.95
C ALA A 44 -1.28 13.30 10.09
N ARG A 45 -2.17 13.84 10.94
CA ARG A 45 -2.30 15.28 11.11
C ARG A 45 -1.04 15.91 11.70
N GLY A 46 -0.49 16.88 11.00
CA GLY A 46 0.70 17.62 11.44
C GLY A 46 2.03 16.88 11.22
N ARG A 47 2.00 15.72 10.58
CA ARG A 47 3.19 14.97 10.15
C ARG A 47 3.34 15.08 8.64
N GLU A 48 4.31 15.84 8.17
CA GLU A 48 4.48 16.14 6.73
C GLU A 48 4.71 14.88 5.87
N ARG A 49 5.38 13.87 6.44
CA ARG A 49 5.73 12.63 5.75
C ARG A 49 4.69 11.52 5.88
N VAL A 50 3.64 11.72 6.68
CA VAL A 50 2.61 10.71 6.94
C VAL A 50 1.36 11.02 6.13
N LEU A 51 0.99 10.09 5.26
CA LEU A 51 -0.15 10.21 4.35
C LEU A 51 -1.27 9.27 4.79
N ALA A 52 -2.49 9.80 4.98
CA ALA A 52 -3.67 8.97 5.15
C ALA A 52 -4.15 8.49 3.76
N LEU A 53 -4.17 7.18 3.54
CA LEU A 53 -4.51 6.55 2.27
C LEU A 53 -5.92 5.94 2.33
N ASP A 54 -6.65 6.03 1.21
CA ASP A 54 -8.01 5.49 1.07
C ASP A 54 -8.05 4.58 -0.17
N GLY A 55 -7.94 3.27 0.05
CA GLY A 55 -7.96 2.27 -1.00
C GLY A 55 -9.31 2.22 -1.71
N ARG A 56 -9.32 2.43 -3.02
CA ARG A 56 -10.50 2.41 -3.88
C ARG A 56 -10.42 1.29 -4.90
N ALA A 57 -11.40 0.39 -4.86
CA ALA A 57 -11.56 -0.64 -5.89
C ALA A 57 -12.13 -0.02 -7.18
N GLY A 58 -11.84 -0.66 -8.32
CA GLY A 58 -12.40 -0.31 -9.63
C GLY A 58 -11.34 -0.12 -10.71
N ALA A 59 -11.59 -0.70 -11.87
CA ALA A 59 -10.64 -0.70 -13.00
C ALA A 59 -10.36 0.70 -13.59
N LEU A 60 -11.30 1.63 -13.43
CA LEU A 60 -11.20 3.00 -13.95
C LEU A 60 -10.64 4.00 -12.91
N MET A 61 -10.33 3.54 -11.69
CA MET A 61 -9.72 4.39 -10.70
C MET A 61 -8.26 4.69 -11.08
N PRO A 62 -7.83 5.95 -11.03
CA PRO A 62 -6.41 6.26 -11.20
C PRO A 62 -5.59 5.66 -10.05
N ALA A 63 -4.31 5.32 -10.33
CA ALA A 63 -3.42 4.78 -9.31
C ALA A 63 -3.34 5.68 -8.07
N ILE A 64 -3.28 6.99 -8.29
CA ILE A 64 -3.40 8.01 -7.25
C ILE A 64 -4.49 8.99 -7.70
N GLY A 65 -5.51 9.16 -6.86
CA GLY A 65 -6.57 10.12 -7.09
C GLY A 65 -6.25 11.51 -6.55
N THR A 66 -7.11 12.48 -6.85
CA THR A 66 -6.99 13.83 -6.31
C THR A 66 -7.23 13.82 -4.80
N PRO A 67 -6.26 14.27 -3.98
CA PRO A 67 -6.41 14.31 -2.53
C PRO A 67 -7.47 15.34 -2.11
N ARG A 68 -8.10 15.06 -0.99
CA ARG A 68 -9.12 15.95 -0.41
C ARG A 68 -8.91 16.14 1.08
N ARG A 69 -9.24 17.31 1.58
CA ARG A 69 -9.28 17.54 3.03
C ARG A 69 -10.54 16.95 3.63
N VAL A 70 -10.38 16.17 4.68
CA VAL A 70 -11.48 15.54 5.42
C VAL A 70 -11.51 16.01 6.86
N ASP A 71 -12.69 15.93 7.46
CA ASP A 71 -12.90 16.26 8.86
C ASP A 71 -12.46 15.11 9.75
N ILE A 72 -12.00 15.43 10.94
CA ILE A 72 -11.63 14.45 11.97
C ILE A 72 -12.64 14.56 13.10
N SER A 73 -13.33 13.47 13.41
CA SER A 73 -14.21 13.36 14.58
C SER A 73 -13.51 12.56 15.66
N TRP A 74 -13.28 13.17 16.82
CA TRP A 74 -12.59 12.51 17.93
C TRP A 74 -13.14 13.00 19.28
N GLN A 75 -13.56 12.07 20.14
CA GLN A 75 -14.07 12.35 21.51
C GLN A 75 -15.13 13.48 21.54
N GLY A 76 -16.09 13.42 20.61
CA GLY A 76 -17.16 14.42 20.51
C GLY A 76 -16.75 15.78 19.93
N LYS A 77 -15.48 15.96 19.57
CA LYS A 77 -14.98 17.17 18.88
C LYS A 77 -14.81 16.92 17.41
N GLN A 78 -15.11 17.93 16.60
CA GLN A 78 -14.88 17.90 15.15
C GLN A 78 -13.79 18.91 14.78
N ILE A 79 -12.78 18.42 14.05
CA ILE A 79 -11.72 19.23 13.46
C ILE A 79 -12.01 19.29 11.96
N LYS A 80 -12.51 20.41 11.49
CA LYS A 80 -12.85 20.60 10.08
C LYS A 80 -11.60 20.63 9.20
N ARG A 81 -11.65 19.92 8.06
CA ARG A 81 -10.56 19.85 7.07
C ARG A 81 -9.21 19.50 7.71
N GLY A 82 -9.24 18.62 8.70
CA GLY A 82 -8.13 18.37 9.63
C GLY A 82 -6.96 17.61 9.04
N VAL A 83 -7.17 16.82 7.96
CA VAL A 83 -6.13 16.02 7.31
C VAL A 83 -6.39 15.91 5.82
N MET A 84 -5.32 15.67 5.04
CA MET A 84 -5.40 15.32 3.63
C MET A 84 -5.58 13.81 3.48
N LEU A 85 -6.62 13.36 2.77
CA LEU A 85 -6.89 11.96 2.44
C LEU A 85 -6.58 11.73 0.96
N TRP A 86 -5.74 10.72 0.70
CA TRP A 86 -5.26 10.37 -0.62
C TRP A 86 -5.97 9.11 -1.15
N PRO A 87 -6.85 9.23 -2.15
CA PRO A 87 -7.44 8.06 -2.79
C PRO A 87 -6.38 7.28 -3.56
N VAL A 88 -6.35 5.95 -3.37
CA VAL A 88 -5.44 5.03 -4.04
C VAL A 88 -6.24 4.00 -4.83
N GLY A 89 -6.09 3.97 -6.15
CA GLY A 89 -6.73 2.98 -7.02
C GLY A 89 -6.05 1.63 -6.91
N THR A 90 -6.62 0.71 -6.13
CA THR A 90 -6.00 -0.59 -5.85
C THR A 90 -5.96 -1.50 -7.09
N HIS A 91 -6.94 -1.39 -7.99
CA HIS A 91 -7.01 -2.26 -9.18
C HIS A 91 -5.80 -2.11 -10.13
N PRO A 92 -5.45 -0.93 -10.64
CA PRO A 92 -4.30 -0.75 -11.52
C PRO A 92 -2.98 -1.05 -10.81
N LEU A 93 -2.87 -0.73 -9.52
CA LEU A 93 -1.66 -0.99 -8.74
C LEU A 93 -1.46 -2.49 -8.48
N LYS A 94 -2.51 -3.25 -8.15
CA LYS A 94 -2.44 -4.72 -8.06
C LYS A 94 -1.98 -5.33 -9.38
N SER A 95 -2.53 -4.87 -10.50
CA SER A 95 -2.09 -5.32 -11.83
C SER A 95 -0.61 -5.03 -12.09
N ALA A 96 -0.13 -3.87 -11.68
CA ALA A 96 1.29 -3.51 -11.80
C ALA A 96 2.19 -4.38 -10.90
N VAL A 97 1.78 -4.64 -9.65
CA VAL A 97 2.51 -5.53 -8.71
C VAL A 97 2.60 -6.95 -9.27
N TYR A 98 1.49 -7.52 -9.74
CA TYR A 98 1.51 -8.87 -10.33
C TYR A 98 2.29 -8.94 -11.64
N SER A 99 2.31 -7.87 -12.43
CA SER A 99 3.17 -7.80 -13.62
C SER A 99 4.66 -7.78 -13.23
N ALA A 100 5.02 -7.02 -12.20
CA ALA A 100 6.39 -6.97 -11.69
C ALA A 100 6.82 -8.31 -11.06
N LEU A 101 5.93 -9.00 -10.33
CA LEU A 101 6.18 -10.34 -9.79
C LEU A 101 6.45 -11.37 -10.89
N ARG A 102 5.71 -11.35 -12.01
CA ARG A 102 6.00 -12.24 -13.16
C ARG A 102 7.41 -12.03 -13.69
N LYS A 103 7.84 -10.79 -13.83
CA LYS A 103 9.22 -10.48 -14.26
C LYS A 103 10.28 -10.97 -13.26
N THR A 104 9.97 -10.91 -11.96
CA THR A 104 10.85 -11.46 -10.91
C THR A 104 11.00 -12.98 -11.06
N ILE A 105 9.89 -13.69 -11.39
CA ILE A 105 9.91 -15.15 -11.60
C ILE A 105 10.68 -15.54 -12.87
N GLU A 106 10.65 -14.71 -13.91
CA GLU A 106 11.44 -14.93 -15.14
C GLU A 106 12.94 -14.94 -14.84
N GLY A 107 13.36 -14.21 -13.81
CA GLY A 107 14.75 -14.13 -13.40
C GLY A 107 15.64 -13.27 -14.32
N PRO A 108 16.97 -13.25 -14.06
CA PRO A 108 17.91 -12.52 -14.88
C PRO A 108 18.13 -13.23 -16.25
N ASP A 109 18.53 -12.44 -17.23
CA ASP A 109 18.92 -12.94 -18.55
C ASP A 109 20.32 -13.64 -18.52
N ALA A 110 20.81 -14.04 -19.70
CA ALA A 110 22.10 -14.71 -19.83
C ALA A 110 23.30 -13.86 -19.36
N ASP A 111 23.17 -12.54 -19.38
CA ASP A 111 24.18 -11.59 -18.93
C ASP A 111 24.01 -11.21 -17.44
N GLY A 112 23.07 -11.84 -16.74
CA GLY A 112 22.76 -11.59 -15.33
C GLY A 112 21.94 -10.33 -15.09
N GLN A 113 21.34 -9.73 -16.11
CA GLN A 113 20.53 -8.52 -15.99
C GLN A 113 19.08 -8.86 -15.65
N TRP A 114 18.57 -8.27 -14.60
CA TRP A 114 17.17 -8.43 -14.21
C TRP A 114 16.22 -7.65 -15.14
N PRO A 115 15.03 -8.18 -15.45
CA PRO A 115 14.05 -7.47 -16.24
C PRO A 115 13.67 -6.12 -15.60
N HIS A 116 13.62 -5.08 -16.41
CA HIS A 116 13.24 -3.76 -15.93
C HIS A 116 11.84 -3.77 -15.27
N GLY A 117 11.77 -3.26 -14.04
CA GLY A 117 10.54 -3.20 -13.25
C GLY A 117 10.13 -4.53 -12.60
N CYS A 118 11.06 -5.47 -12.41
CA CYS A 118 10.88 -6.60 -11.50
C CYS A 118 10.90 -6.12 -10.03
N LEU A 119 10.43 -6.95 -9.13
CA LEU A 119 10.50 -6.71 -7.67
C LEU A 119 11.70 -7.46 -7.11
N HIS A 120 12.42 -6.79 -6.22
CA HIS A 120 13.47 -7.38 -5.40
C HIS A 120 13.00 -7.46 -3.96
N PHE A 121 13.31 -8.55 -3.30
CA PHE A 121 12.92 -8.80 -1.91
C PHE A 121 14.15 -9.01 -1.05
N PRO A 122 14.15 -8.53 0.20
CA PRO A 122 15.19 -8.87 1.16
C PRO A 122 15.21 -10.38 1.44
N GLU A 123 16.39 -10.95 1.74
CA GLU A 123 16.54 -12.38 2.04
C GLU A 123 15.73 -12.84 3.26
N GLN A 124 15.44 -11.91 4.18
CA GLN A 124 14.70 -12.18 5.42
C GLN A 124 13.19 -12.33 5.22
N VAL A 125 12.69 -12.10 4.00
CA VAL A 125 11.26 -12.23 3.70
C VAL A 125 10.88 -13.71 3.70
N ASP A 126 9.89 -14.05 4.52
CA ASP A 126 9.45 -15.42 4.72
C ASP A 126 8.38 -15.88 3.72
N ARG A 127 8.03 -17.15 3.82
CA ARG A 127 7.00 -17.75 2.99
C ARG A 127 5.62 -17.12 3.22
N GLU A 128 5.31 -16.74 4.45
CA GLU A 128 4.01 -16.16 4.81
C GLU A 128 3.80 -14.83 4.08
N PHE A 129 4.83 -14.00 3.99
CA PHE A 129 4.78 -12.77 3.21
C PHE A 129 4.40 -13.03 1.74
N PHE A 130 5.01 -14.02 1.08
CA PHE A 130 4.70 -14.34 -0.32
C PHE A 130 3.31 -14.96 -0.48
N GLU A 131 2.84 -15.74 0.48
CA GLU A 131 1.46 -16.26 0.49
C GLU A 131 0.43 -15.13 0.61
N GLN A 132 0.71 -14.10 1.40
CA GLN A 132 -0.12 -12.90 1.50
C GLN A 132 0.01 -12.00 0.27
N LEU A 133 1.21 -11.84 -0.29
CA LEU A 133 1.48 -11.03 -1.48
C LEU A 133 0.74 -11.59 -2.72
N THR A 134 0.53 -12.90 -2.79
CA THR A 134 -0.16 -13.59 -3.89
C THR A 134 -1.56 -14.08 -3.50
N ALA A 135 -2.17 -13.49 -2.47
CA ALA A 135 -3.45 -13.94 -1.93
C ALA A 135 -4.68 -13.54 -2.75
N GLU A 136 -4.51 -12.80 -3.82
CA GLU A 136 -5.60 -12.38 -4.70
C GLU A 136 -5.38 -12.82 -6.15
N TYR A 137 -6.46 -12.91 -6.89
CA TYR A 137 -6.46 -13.21 -8.32
C TYR A 137 -7.46 -12.33 -9.06
N LEU A 138 -7.21 -12.10 -10.34
CA LEU A 138 -8.10 -11.35 -11.20
C LEU A 138 -9.17 -12.29 -11.76
N ALA A 139 -10.41 -12.11 -11.37
CA ALA A 139 -11.56 -12.91 -11.80
C ALA A 139 -12.37 -12.18 -12.87
N GLU A 140 -12.85 -12.92 -13.84
CA GLU A 140 -13.91 -12.44 -14.73
C GLU A 140 -15.27 -12.59 -14.04
N VAL A 141 -16.03 -11.51 -14.03
CA VAL A 141 -17.36 -11.46 -13.44
C VAL A 141 -18.35 -10.90 -14.46
N GLU A 142 -19.36 -11.67 -14.76
CA GLU A 142 -20.45 -11.20 -15.60
C GLU A 142 -21.47 -10.44 -14.73
N GLN A 143 -21.72 -9.19 -15.08
CA GLN A 143 -22.72 -8.36 -14.43
C GLN A 143 -23.58 -7.64 -15.48
N ARG A 144 -24.85 -7.92 -15.50
CA ARG A 144 -25.82 -7.31 -16.45
C ARG A 144 -25.39 -7.44 -17.91
N GLY A 145 -24.93 -8.63 -18.32
CA GLY A 145 -24.47 -8.92 -19.69
C GLY A 145 -23.13 -8.27 -20.08
N ARG A 146 -22.38 -7.75 -19.12
CA ARG A 146 -21.03 -7.19 -19.32
C ARG A 146 -20.01 -7.96 -18.50
N VAL A 147 -18.92 -8.33 -19.13
CA VAL A 147 -17.77 -8.93 -18.43
C VAL A 147 -16.95 -7.83 -17.78
N ARG A 148 -16.65 -7.99 -16.52
CA ARG A 148 -15.75 -7.14 -15.74
C ARG A 148 -14.66 -7.97 -15.10
N HIS A 149 -13.50 -7.36 -14.90
CA HIS A 149 -12.39 -7.97 -14.16
C HIS A 149 -12.34 -7.37 -12.75
N GLU A 150 -12.38 -8.25 -11.76
CA GLU A 150 -12.34 -7.85 -10.34
C GLU A 150 -11.28 -8.66 -9.60
N TRP A 151 -10.50 -7.97 -8.77
CA TRP A 151 -9.60 -8.64 -7.84
C TRP A 151 -10.40 -9.32 -6.73
N ARG A 152 -10.14 -10.61 -6.54
CA ARG A 152 -10.79 -11.44 -5.52
C ARG A 152 -9.77 -12.08 -4.63
N LYS A 153 -9.98 -11.95 -3.32
CA LYS A 153 -9.16 -12.61 -2.31
C LYS A 153 -9.45 -14.10 -2.25
N MET A 154 -8.43 -14.91 -2.20
CA MET A 154 -8.54 -16.35 -1.96
C MET A 154 -9.13 -16.61 -0.58
N LYS A 155 -10.00 -17.59 -0.49
CA LYS A 155 -10.66 -17.95 0.77
C LYS A 155 -9.59 -18.33 1.83
N ASN A 156 -9.77 -17.81 3.03
CA ASN A 156 -8.90 -18.06 4.20
C ASN A 156 -7.44 -17.64 4.03
N ARG A 157 -7.13 -16.70 3.15
CA ARG A 157 -5.79 -16.10 3.05
C ARG A 157 -5.83 -14.65 3.50
N ALA A 158 -4.84 -14.26 4.30
CA ALA A 158 -4.53 -12.87 4.56
C ALA A 158 -3.91 -12.24 3.30
N ASN A 159 -4.05 -10.92 3.11
CA ASN A 159 -3.53 -10.18 1.95
C ASN A 159 -2.81 -8.88 2.35
N GLU A 160 -2.44 -8.74 3.60
CA GLU A 160 -1.84 -7.53 4.15
C GLU A 160 -0.53 -7.17 3.42
N ALA A 161 0.31 -8.16 3.09
CA ALA A 161 1.54 -7.92 2.34
C ALA A 161 1.25 -7.39 0.92
N LEU A 162 0.18 -7.86 0.26
CA LEU A 162 -0.24 -7.32 -1.03
C LEU A 162 -0.70 -5.86 -0.89
N ASP A 163 -1.57 -5.58 0.07
CA ASP A 163 -2.11 -4.24 0.27
C ASP A 163 -1.00 -3.24 0.65
N LEU A 164 -0.06 -3.63 1.50
CA LEU A 164 1.13 -2.81 1.82
C LEU A 164 2.00 -2.56 0.58
N THR A 165 2.26 -3.59 -0.24
CA THR A 165 3.04 -3.45 -1.47
C THR A 165 2.34 -2.55 -2.49
N VAL A 166 1.01 -2.63 -2.59
CA VAL A 166 0.19 -1.75 -3.43
C VAL A 166 0.29 -0.30 -2.97
N TYR A 167 0.23 -0.04 -1.67
CA TYR A 167 0.36 1.31 -1.13
C TYR A 167 1.79 1.85 -1.27
N CYS A 168 2.82 1.05 -1.05
CA CYS A 168 4.20 1.44 -1.33
C CYS A 168 4.42 1.80 -2.80
N ARG A 169 3.75 1.09 -3.72
CA ARG A 169 3.82 1.40 -5.16
C ARG A 169 3.11 2.70 -5.52
N ALA A 170 2.15 3.16 -4.72
CA ALA A 170 1.41 4.40 -4.92
C ALA A 170 2.19 5.64 -4.47
N MET A 171 3.11 5.48 -3.54
CA MET A 171 3.95 6.55 -2.99
C MET A 171 5.27 6.70 -3.73
#